data_12edaea1c3fb46a3ddd30bdec5d9a72b
#
_entry.id   12edaea1c3fb46a3ddd30bdec5d9a72b
#
_cell.length_a   1.000
_cell.length_b   1.000
_cell.length_c   1.000
_cell.angle_alpha   90.00
_cell.angle_beta   90.00
_cell.angle_gamma   90.00
#
_symmetry.space_group_name_H-M   'P 1'
#
loop_
_entity.id
_entity.type
_entity.pdbx_description
1 polymer ?
#
loop_
_entity_poly.entity_id
_entity_poly.type
_entity_poly.pdbx_seq_one_letter_code
_entity_poly.pdbx_strand_id
1 'polypeptide(L)'
;ELKTPLTAISGYAELIANGMVEGEDDLRNFGGRIYREAGRLAALVNDILTLSNLDEAERATEGEAVPIGSTEPIELSRAIYAVEQRLEQVARQANVTIGHETKPVVIEGVSRLIDELIYNLASNAIRYNRPGGTVTLQCGTNDEGHPFLAVADTGIGIAPEEQGKVFERFYRVDKSRSKARGGTGLGLAIVKHAALYHHATLDLSSELGVGTTITVTFPIQQCNFTIASDIFTGEPVSYV
;
A
#
# COMPACT_ATOMS: atom_id res chain seq x y z
N GLU A 1 13.59 11.55 -10.49
CA GLU A 1 12.92 11.81 -9.20
C GLU A 1 13.90 11.87 -8.01
N LEU A 2 14.95 11.00 -7.94
CA LEU A 2 15.98 11.02 -6.86
C LEU A 2 16.81 12.32 -6.80
N LYS A 3 17.06 12.94 -7.96
CA LYS A 3 17.91 14.16 -8.03
C LYS A 3 17.29 15.36 -7.30
N THR A 4 15.98 15.50 -7.31
CA THR A 4 15.29 16.66 -6.73
C THR A 4 15.45 16.75 -5.20
N PRO A 5 15.12 15.71 -4.39
CA PRO A 5 15.32 15.77 -2.95
C PRO A 5 16.81 15.87 -2.58
N LEU A 6 17.69 15.20 -3.32
CA LEU A 6 19.13 15.28 -3.09
C LEU A 6 19.67 16.70 -3.29
N THR A 7 19.26 17.39 -4.37
CA THR A 7 19.64 18.80 -4.62
C THR A 7 19.13 19.73 -3.52
N ALA A 8 17.89 19.51 -3.03
CA ALA A 8 17.34 20.30 -1.95
C ALA A 8 18.10 20.09 -0.63
N ILE A 9 18.40 18.83 -0.27
CA ILE A 9 19.20 18.50 0.92
C ILE A 9 20.58 19.18 0.84
N SER A 10 21.29 19.02 -0.30
CA SER A 10 22.62 19.59 -0.50
C SER A 10 22.59 21.11 -0.42
N GLY A 11 21.60 21.76 -1.05
CA GLY A 11 21.48 23.22 -1.03
C GLY A 11 21.22 23.78 0.37
N TYR A 12 20.30 23.16 1.14
CA TYR A 12 20.07 23.59 2.52
C TYR A 12 21.28 23.34 3.43
N ALA A 13 21.96 22.20 3.26
CA ALA A 13 23.17 21.88 4.02
C ALA A 13 24.31 22.85 3.70
N GLU A 14 24.49 23.23 2.43
CA GLU A 14 25.49 24.21 1.98
C GLU A 14 25.24 25.59 2.57
N LEU A 15 23.99 26.07 2.61
CA LEU A 15 23.64 27.35 3.22
C LEU A 15 24.00 27.38 4.71
N ILE A 16 23.75 26.27 5.44
CA ILE A 16 24.12 26.13 6.84
C ILE A 16 25.64 26.10 6.99
N ALA A 17 26.34 25.29 6.19
CA ALA A 17 27.78 25.11 6.26
C ALA A 17 28.58 26.41 5.97
N ASN A 18 28.05 27.24 5.07
CA ASN A 18 28.65 28.53 4.70
C ASN A 18 28.28 29.70 5.64
N GLY A 19 27.57 29.43 6.73
CA GLY A 19 27.14 30.45 7.69
C GLY A 19 26.14 31.46 7.11
N MET A 20 25.43 31.08 6.05
CA MET A 20 24.42 31.96 5.41
C MET A 20 23.06 31.89 6.13
N VAL A 21 22.95 31.13 7.18
CA VAL A 21 21.74 30.97 8.00
C VAL A 21 22.04 31.59 9.37
N GLU A 22 21.38 32.70 9.68
CA GLU A 22 21.54 33.41 10.93
C GLU A 22 20.34 33.13 11.86
N GLY A 23 20.64 32.78 13.11
CA GLY A 23 19.62 32.54 14.13
C GLY A 23 19.19 31.08 14.28
N GLU A 24 18.78 30.77 15.53
CA GLU A 24 18.41 29.37 15.93
C GLU A 24 17.14 28.88 15.22
N ASP A 25 16.17 29.78 14.98
CA ASP A 25 14.91 29.44 14.33
C ASP A 25 15.11 29.08 12.85
N ASP A 26 15.98 29.80 12.14
CA ASP A 26 16.30 29.51 10.75
C ASP A 26 17.08 28.19 10.64
N LEU A 27 18.07 27.97 11.51
CA LEU A 27 18.79 26.69 11.59
C LEU A 27 17.82 25.50 11.82
N ARG A 28 16.86 25.69 12.73
CA ARG A 28 15.83 24.66 13.02
C ARG A 28 14.90 24.43 11.83
N ASN A 29 14.54 25.48 11.11
CA ASN A 29 13.70 25.40 9.91
C ASN A 29 14.43 24.67 8.75
N PHE A 30 15.68 25.03 8.46
CA PHE A 30 16.50 24.39 7.41
C PHE A 30 16.80 22.94 7.77
N GLY A 31 17.16 22.63 9.03
CA GLY A 31 17.32 21.26 9.53
C GLY A 31 16.05 20.44 9.36
N GLY A 32 14.89 21.00 9.66
CA GLY A 32 13.60 20.37 9.45
C GLY A 32 13.27 20.09 7.98
N ARG A 33 13.72 20.97 7.06
CA ARG A 33 13.58 20.75 5.61
C ARG A 33 14.47 19.61 5.12
N ILE A 34 15.73 19.58 5.55
CA ILE A 34 16.68 18.50 5.24
C ILE A 34 16.11 17.16 5.73
N TYR A 35 15.62 17.10 6.98
CA TYR A 35 15.04 15.89 7.55
C TYR A 35 13.85 15.34 6.74
N ARG A 36 12.93 16.23 6.33
CA ARG A 36 11.78 15.85 5.50
C ARG A 36 12.17 15.33 4.12
N GLU A 37 13.13 16.00 3.45
CA GLU A 37 13.60 15.56 2.13
C GLU A 37 14.41 14.26 2.21
N ALA A 38 15.18 14.04 3.28
CA ALA A 38 15.87 12.78 3.53
C ALA A 38 14.88 11.63 3.75
N GLY A 39 13.83 11.85 4.55
CA GLY A 39 12.75 10.87 4.75
C GLY A 39 12.03 10.52 3.44
N ARG A 40 11.77 11.53 2.60
CA ARG A 40 11.18 11.33 1.28
C ARG A 40 12.08 10.52 0.34
N LEU A 41 13.38 10.80 0.36
CA LEU A 41 14.37 10.06 -0.43
C LEU A 41 14.45 8.60 0.02
N ALA A 42 14.47 8.34 1.33
CA ALA A 42 14.47 6.99 1.88
C ALA A 42 13.21 6.20 1.47
N ALA A 43 12.02 6.81 1.54
CA ALA A 43 10.78 6.19 1.07
C ALA A 43 10.85 5.85 -0.43
N LEU A 44 11.36 6.77 -1.27
CA LEU A 44 11.49 6.54 -2.70
C LEU A 44 12.46 5.39 -3.03
N VAL A 45 13.58 5.27 -2.30
CA VAL A 45 14.54 4.15 -2.45
C VAL A 45 13.87 2.83 -2.08
N ASN A 46 13.13 2.79 -0.97
CA ASN A 46 12.40 1.59 -0.55
C ASN A 46 11.33 1.18 -1.57
N ASP A 47 10.55 2.14 -2.10
CA ASP A 47 9.57 1.89 -3.16
C ASP A 47 10.21 1.28 -4.41
N ILE A 48 11.38 1.79 -4.83
CA ILE A 48 12.13 1.27 -5.98
C ILE A 48 12.62 -0.15 -5.72
N LEU A 49 13.17 -0.42 -4.54
CA LEU A 49 13.63 -1.78 -4.16
C LEU A 49 12.46 -2.77 -4.13
N THR A 50 11.33 -2.38 -3.57
CA THR A 50 10.11 -3.22 -3.58
C THR A 50 9.68 -3.55 -5.00
N LEU A 51 9.60 -2.55 -5.90
CA LEU A 51 9.25 -2.77 -7.30
C LEU A 51 10.27 -3.64 -8.04
N SER A 52 11.59 -3.45 -7.78
CA SER A 52 12.63 -4.29 -8.39
C SER A 52 12.48 -5.75 -8.00
N ASN A 53 12.22 -6.03 -6.72
CA ASN A 53 12.01 -7.40 -6.24
C ASN A 53 10.74 -8.03 -6.84
N LEU A 54 9.66 -7.26 -6.97
CA LEU A 54 8.41 -7.70 -7.61
C LEU A 54 8.61 -8.00 -9.10
N ASP A 55 9.35 -7.14 -9.83
CA ASP A 55 9.70 -7.37 -11.23
C ASP A 55 10.54 -8.64 -11.44
N GLU A 56 11.49 -8.90 -10.56
CA GLU A 56 12.30 -10.12 -10.61
C GLU A 56 11.44 -11.36 -10.42
N ALA A 57 10.50 -11.32 -9.46
CA ALA A 57 9.58 -12.42 -9.20
C ALA A 57 8.62 -12.67 -10.39
N GLU A 58 8.15 -11.61 -11.07
CA GLU A 58 7.29 -11.74 -12.26
C GLU A 58 8.04 -12.31 -13.48
N ARG A 59 9.35 -12.06 -13.59
CA ARG A 59 10.17 -12.53 -14.73
C ARG A 59 10.75 -13.92 -14.53
N ALA A 60 10.81 -14.38 -13.30
CA ALA A 60 11.37 -15.69 -13.01
C ALA A 60 10.46 -16.79 -13.55
N THR A 61 11.03 -17.72 -14.31
CA THR A 61 10.38 -18.95 -14.76
C THR A 61 10.12 -19.87 -13.56
N GLU A 62 9.10 -20.72 -13.64
CA GLU A 62 8.80 -21.71 -12.59
C GLU A 62 10.08 -22.49 -12.21
N GLY A 63 10.51 -22.36 -10.96
CA GLY A 63 11.69 -22.99 -10.39
C GLY A 63 12.90 -22.10 -10.16
N GLU A 64 12.95 -20.86 -10.69
CA GLU A 64 14.05 -19.89 -10.51
C GLU A 64 13.65 -18.69 -9.65
N ALA A 65 12.36 -18.52 -9.33
CA ALA A 65 11.89 -17.38 -8.56
C ALA A 65 12.46 -17.38 -7.14
N VAL A 66 13.23 -16.35 -6.80
CA VAL A 66 13.57 -16.07 -5.41
C VAL A 66 12.32 -15.57 -4.72
N PRO A 67 11.77 -16.29 -3.73
CA PRO A 67 10.56 -15.83 -3.04
C PRO A 67 10.83 -14.46 -2.37
N ILE A 68 9.96 -13.49 -2.57
CA ILE A 68 10.04 -12.17 -1.90
C ILE A 68 9.85 -12.30 -0.39
N GLY A 69 9.26 -13.41 0.06
CA GLY A 69 9.02 -13.78 1.45
C GLY A 69 8.29 -15.11 1.54
N SER A 70 8.11 -15.61 2.75
CA SER A 70 7.27 -16.79 2.99
C SER A 70 5.80 -16.44 2.81
N THR A 71 5.07 -17.30 2.09
CA THR A 71 3.62 -17.25 2.03
C THR A 71 3.04 -17.80 3.33
N GLU A 72 2.10 -17.09 3.92
CA GLU A 72 1.45 -17.44 5.17
C GLU A 72 -0.04 -17.05 5.15
N PRO A 73 -0.89 -17.66 6.01
CA PRO A 73 -2.28 -17.24 6.16
C PRO A 73 -2.35 -15.84 6.77
N ILE A 74 -3.04 -14.92 6.08
CA ILE A 74 -3.20 -13.52 6.48
C ILE A 74 -4.67 -13.22 6.70
N GLU A 75 -5.05 -12.84 7.92
CA GLU A 75 -6.38 -12.32 8.21
C GLU A 75 -6.45 -10.84 7.82
N LEU A 76 -7.19 -10.54 6.74
CA LEU A 76 -7.24 -9.19 6.16
C LEU A 76 -7.79 -8.13 7.12
N SER A 77 -8.74 -8.49 7.99
CA SER A 77 -9.29 -7.57 8.99
C SER A 77 -8.22 -7.09 9.98
N ARG A 78 -7.30 -7.96 10.39
CA ARG A 78 -6.17 -7.59 11.26
C ARG A 78 -5.15 -6.70 10.55
N ALA A 79 -4.83 -7.01 9.29
CA ALA A 79 -3.93 -6.20 8.48
C ALA A 79 -4.50 -4.79 8.27
N ILE A 80 -5.80 -4.68 7.95
CA ILE A 80 -6.51 -3.40 7.84
C ILE A 80 -6.41 -2.60 9.14
N TYR A 81 -6.73 -3.22 10.28
CA TYR A 81 -6.68 -2.54 11.58
C TYR A 81 -5.27 -2.01 11.89
N ALA A 82 -4.24 -2.81 11.63
CA ALA A 82 -2.85 -2.39 11.85
C ALA A 82 -2.46 -1.16 10.99
N VAL A 83 -2.87 -1.14 9.72
CA VAL A 83 -2.62 0.00 8.83
C VAL A 83 -3.43 1.23 9.22
N GLU A 84 -4.69 1.07 9.59
CA GLU A 84 -5.54 2.16 10.09
C GLU A 84 -4.91 2.86 11.28
N GLN A 85 -4.44 2.10 12.30
CA GLN A 85 -3.76 2.65 13.47
C GLN A 85 -2.50 3.46 13.10
N ARG A 86 -1.72 2.98 12.13
CA ARG A 86 -0.52 3.69 11.62
C ARG A 86 -0.86 4.99 10.91
N LEU A 87 -2.02 5.05 10.26
CA LEU A 87 -2.45 6.21 9.46
C LEU A 87 -3.35 7.18 10.22
N GLU A 88 -3.82 6.85 11.41
CA GLU A 88 -4.75 7.66 12.20
C GLU A 88 -4.25 9.10 12.41
N GLN A 89 -2.98 9.27 12.78
CA GLN A 89 -2.40 10.60 12.98
C GLN A 89 -2.31 11.39 11.65
N VAL A 90 -1.96 10.72 10.55
CA VAL A 90 -1.88 11.34 9.22
C VAL A 90 -3.27 11.79 8.76
N ALA A 91 -4.29 10.95 8.95
CA ALA A 91 -5.67 11.27 8.63
C ALA A 91 -6.18 12.47 9.46
N ARG A 92 -5.92 12.50 10.78
CA ARG A 92 -6.26 13.64 11.64
C ARG A 92 -5.59 14.95 11.17
N GLN A 93 -4.31 14.91 10.80
CA GLN A 93 -3.58 16.09 10.28
C GLN A 93 -4.15 16.59 8.95
N ALA A 94 -4.68 15.68 8.12
CA ALA A 94 -5.35 16.00 6.87
C ALA A 94 -6.83 16.42 7.06
N ASN A 95 -7.36 16.37 8.28
CA ASN A 95 -8.78 16.52 8.58
C ASN A 95 -9.65 15.53 7.79
N VAL A 96 -9.25 14.25 7.77
CA VAL A 96 -9.93 13.13 7.12
C VAL A 96 -10.29 12.10 8.18
N THR A 97 -11.50 11.57 8.14
CA THR A 97 -11.93 10.45 8.98
C THR A 97 -11.52 9.14 8.29
N ILE A 98 -10.75 8.31 8.98
CA ILE A 98 -10.45 6.95 8.52
C ILE A 98 -11.19 5.94 9.40
N GLY A 99 -11.71 4.89 8.79
CA GLY A 99 -12.40 3.80 9.48
C GLY A 99 -12.44 2.53 8.64
N HIS A 100 -13.02 1.48 9.20
CA HIS A 100 -13.10 0.19 8.53
C HIS A 100 -14.48 -0.47 8.65
N GLU A 101 -14.83 -1.27 7.64
CA GLU A 101 -15.98 -2.17 7.59
C GLU A 101 -15.47 -3.55 7.15
N THR A 102 -15.19 -4.43 8.10
CA THR A 102 -14.51 -5.68 7.84
C THR A 102 -15.35 -6.89 8.22
N LYS A 103 -15.29 -7.93 7.36
CA LYS A 103 -15.72 -9.29 7.69
C LYS A 103 -14.49 -10.19 7.75
N PRO A 104 -14.42 -11.14 8.69
CA PRO A 104 -13.28 -12.04 8.80
C PRO A 104 -13.08 -12.81 7.48
N VAL A 105 -11.90 -12.67 6.90
CA VAL A 105 -11.48 -13.38 5.69
C VAL A 105 -9.98 -13.59 5.72
N VAL A 106 -9.53 -14.76 5.33
CA VAL A 106 -8.10 -15.15 5.30
C VAL A 106 -7.69 -15.38 3.86
N ILE A 107 -6.51 -14.89 3.52
CA ILE A 107 -5.83 -15.17 2.26
C ILE A 107 -4.45 -15.76 2.54
N GLU A 108 -3.89 -16.51 1.58
CA GLU A 108 -2.47 -16.87 1.61
C GLU A 108 -1.66 -15.79 0.89
N GLY A 109 -0.59 -15.34 1.50
CA GLY A 109 0.21 -14.30 0.86
C GLY A 109 1.46 -13.95 1.63
N VAL A 110 2.22 -13.01 1.10
CA VAL A 110 3.38 -12.42 1.77
C VAL A 110 2.90 -11.23 2.60
N SER A 111 2.89 -11.38 3.93
CA SER A 111 2.33 -10.42 4.88
C SER A 111 2.83 -8.99 4.65
N ARG A 112 4.14 -8.83 4.41
CA ARG A 112 4.74 -7.52 4.12
C ARG A 112 4.15 -6.87 2.86
N LEU A 113 3.93 -7.63 1.79
CA LEU A 113 3.37 -7.09 0.53
C LEU A 113 1.90 -6.70 0.68
N ILE A 114 1.13 -7.47 1.44
CA ILE A 114 -0.27 -7.14 1.75
C ILE A 114 -0.35 -5.88 2.64
N ASP A 115 0.50 -5.76 3.67
CA ASP A 115 0.59 -4.55 4.51
C ASP A 115 0.94 -3.31 3.66
N GLU A 116 1.92 -3.43 2.76
CA GLU A 116 2.36 -2.37 1.87
C GLU A 116 1.28 -1.97 0.84
N LEU A 117 0.52 -2.95 0.33
CA LEU A 117 -0.62 -2.74 -0.56
C LEU A 117 -1.73 -1.92 0.16
N ILE A 118 -2.14 -2.36 1.34
CA ILE A 118 -3.18 -1.67 2.13
C ILE A 118 -2.71 -0.26 2.48
N TYR A 119 -1.45 -0.11 2.93
CA TYR A 119 -0.88 1.18 3.31
C TYR A 119 -0.85 2.17 2.13
N ASN A 120 -0.42 1.72 0.95
CA ASN A 120 -0.37 2.57 -0.25
C ASN A 120 -1.77 3.03 -0.70
N LEU A 121 -2.76 2.13 -0.68
CA LEU A 121 -4.14 2.49 -0.99
C LEU A 121 -4.69 3.50 0.03
N ALA A 122 -4.61 3.20 1.31
CA ALA A 122 -5.15 4.05 2.38
C ALA A 122 -4.44 5.41 2.47
N SER A 123 -3.11 5.45 2.36
CA SER A 123 -2.35 6.71 2.37
C SER A 123 -2.66 7.59 1.16
N ASN A 124 -2.90 7.00 -0.02
CA ASN A 124 -3.35 7.74 -1.20
C ASN A 124 -4.77 8.29 -1.00
N ALA A 125 -5.69 7.49 -0.47
CA ALA A 125 -7.05 7.89 -0.16
C ALA A 125 -7.11 9.08 0.83
N ILE A 126 -6.23 9.10 1.84
CA ILE A 126 -6.09 10.25 2.75
C ILE A 126 -5.48 11.46 2.03
N ARG A 127 -4.40 11.25 1.27
CA ARG A 127 -3.64 12.32 0.59
C ARG A 127 -4.45 13.09 -0.44
N TYR A 128 -5.28 12.39 -1.19
CA TYR A 128 -6.12 12.97 -2.25
C TYR A 128 -7.55 13.23 -1.81
N ASN A 129 -7.79 13.15 -0.50
CA ASN A 129 -9.08 13.51 0.08
C ASN A 129 -9.25 15.03 0.22
N ARG A 130 -10.47 15.40 0.61
CA ARG A 130 -10.85 16.77 1.00
C ARG A 130 -10.87 16.88 2.52
N PRO A 131 -10.61 18.07 3.09
CA PRO A 131 -10.87 18.31 4.51
C PRO A 131 -12.33 17.98 4.86
N GLY A 132 -12.54 17.19 5.90
CA GLY A 132 -13.87 16.70 6.31
C GLY A 132 -14.35 15.46 5.55
N GLY A 133 -13.55 14.91 4.62
CA GLY A 133 -13.89 13.67 3.91
C GLY A 133 -13.58 12.41 4.71
N THR A 134 -13.91 11.26 4.10
CA THR A 134 -13.80 9.94 4.72
C THR A 134 -12.95 9.00 3.88
N VAL A 135 -12.31 8.05 4.54
CA VAL A 135 -11.65 6.87 3.96
C VAL A 135 -12.18 5.63 4.67
N THR A 136 -12.71 4.68 3.93
CA THR A 136 -13.23 3.42 4.47
C THR A 136 -12.44 2.25 3.89
N LEU A 137 -11.87 1.44 4.80
CA LEU A 137 -11.15 0.22 4.48
C LEU A 137 -12.12 -0.97 4.64
N GLN A 138 -12.24 -1.79 3.63
CA GLN A 138 -13.21 -2.89 3.63
C GLN A 138 -12.54 -4.21 3.30
N CYS A 139 -12.97 -5.30 3.91
CA CYS A 139 -12.65 -6.65 3.46
C CYS A 139 -13.79 -7.62 3.75
N GLY A 140 -13.80 -8.70 3.01
CA GLY A 140 -14.80 -9.76 3.14
C GLY A 140 -14.72 -10.73 1.97
N THR A 141 -15.83 -11.39 1.72
CA THR A 141 -16.02 -12.30 0.58
C THR A 141 -17.11 -11.72 -0.31
N ASN A 142 -16.86 -11.64 -1.62
CA ASN A 142 -17.85 -11.18 -2.58
C ASN A 142 -18.91 -12.27 -2.87
N ASP A 143 -19.91 -11.96 -3.70
CA ASP A 143 -21.01 -12.87 -4.03
C ASP A 143 -20.55 -14.14 -4.77
N GLU A 144 -19.37 -14.09 -5.40
CA GLU A 144 -18.76 -15.22 -6.10
C GLU A 144 -17.88 -16.08 -5.18
N GLY A 145 -17.75 -15.71 -3.90
CA GLY A 145 -16.93 -16.43 -2.91
C GLY A 145 -15.46 -16.01 -2.86
N HIS A 146 -15.05 -14.98 -3.63
CA HIS A 146 -13.68 -14.51 -3.63
C HIS A 146 -13.40 -13.55 -2.45
N PRO A 147 -12.29 -13.73 -1.73
CA PRO A 147 -11.81 -12.75 -0.77
C PRO A 147 -11.53 -11.42 -1.47
N PHE A 148 -11.90 -10.31 -0.84
CA PHE A 148 -11.59 -8.99 -1.36
C PHE A 148 -11.11 -8.03 -0.27
N LEU A 149 -10.35 -7.04 -0.69
CA LEU A 149 -9.97 -5.85 0.04
C LEU A 149 -10.37 -4.63 -0.80
N ALA A 150 -11.02 -3.64 -0.21
CA ALA A 150 -11.34 -2.39 -0.90
C ALA A 150 -10.97 -1.18 -0.03
N VAL A 151 -10.58 -0.10 -0.68
CA VAL A 151 -10.37 1.22 -0.06
C VAL A 151 -11.20 2.22 -0.83
N ALA A 152 -12.16 2.83 -0.14
CA ALA A 152 -13.05 3.85 -0.67
C ALA A 152 -12.77 5.20 -0.03
N ASP A 153 -12.73 6.27 -0.81
CA ASP A 153 -12.57 7.64 -0.35
C ASP A 153 -13.62 8.59 -0.94
N THR A 154 -13.87 9.69 -0.24
CA THR A 154 -14.74 10.78 -0.71
C THR A 154 -13.90 11.96 -1.21
N GLY A 155 -12.76 11.71 -1.78
CA GLY A 155 -11.77 12.68 -2.21
C GLY A 155 -12.09 13.40 -3.52
N ILE A 156 -11.04 13.81 -4.21
CA ILE A 156 -11.16 14.58 -5.46
C ILE A 156 -11.58 13.72 -6.65
N GLY A 157 -11.50 12.39 -6.54
CA GLY A 157 -11.71 11.47 -7.66
C GLY A 157 -10.62 11.57 -8.73
N ILE A 158 -10.74 10.72 -9.76
CA ILE A 158 -9.81 10.60 -10.88
C ILE A 158 -10.59 10.77 -12.18
N ALA A 159 -10.13 11.68 -13.04
CA ALA A 159 -10.74 11.89 -14.35
C ALA A 159 -10.63 10.62 -15.22
N PRO A 160 -11.64 10.29 -16.03
CA PRO A 160 -11.67 9.05 -16.81
C PRO A 160 -10.42 8.83 -17.69
N GLU A 161 -9.89 9.88 -18.29
CA GLU A 161 -8.70 9.87 -19.15
C GLU A 161 -7.40 9.55 -18.38
N GLU A 162 -7.41 9.65 -17.05
CA GLU A 162 -6.27 9.40 -16.19
C GLU A 162 -6.31 8.02 -15.52
N GLN A 163 -7.51 7.41 -15.38
CA GLN A 163 -7.71 6.16 -14.64
C GLN A 163 -6.86 5.00 -15.14
N GLY A 164 -6.65 4.91 -16.47
CA GLY A 164 -5.79 3.88 -17.05
C GLY A 164 -4.30 4.03 -16.75
N LYS A 165 -3.86 5.23 -16.32
CA LYS A 165 -2.44 5.57 -16.14
C LYS A 165 -2.01 5.63 -14.68
N VAL A 166 -2.96 5.73 -13.73
CA VAL A 166 -2.62 5.96 -12.30
C VAL A 166 -1.80 4.83 -11.68
N PHE A 167 -1.79 3.64 -12.29
CA PHE A 167 -0.96 2.50 -11.88
C PHE A 167 0.41 2.45 -12.56
N GLU A 168 0.71 3.41 -13.46
CA GLU A 168 2.03 3.50 -14.07
C GLU A 168 3.05 4.08 -13.08
N ARG A 169 4.31 3.66 -13.21
CA ARG A 169 5.41 4.12 -12.36
C ARG A 169 5.67 5.60 -12.58
N PHE A 170 5.85 6.34 -11.48
CA PHE A 170 6.09 7.80 -11.47
C PHE A 170 4.97 8.64 -12.07
N TYR A 171 3.82 8.01 -12.39
CA TYR A 171 2.69 8.74 -12.92
C TYR A 171 2.02 9.59 -11.84
N ARG A 172 1.60 10.79 -12.24
CA ARG A 172 0.94 11.76 -11.34
C ARG A 172 0.07 12.70 -12.18
N VAL A 173 -1.20 12.79 -11.85
CA VAL A 173 -2.18 13.65 -12.55
C VAL A 173 -1.76 15.13 -12.50
N ASP A 174 -1.24 15.62 -11.38
CA ASP A 174 -0.75 17.00 -11.22
C ASP A 174 0.63 17.00 -10.56
N LYS A 175 1.67 17.27 -11.37
CA LYS A 175 3.07 17.33 -10.92
C LYS A 175 3.34 18.47 -9.94
N SER A 176 2.57 19.57 -9.99
CA SER A 176 2.81 20.77 -9.18
C SER A 176 2.20 20.63 -7.77
N ARG A 177 0.93 20.25 -7.68
CA ARG A 177 0.22 20.07 -6.41
C ARG A 177 0.70 18.88 -5.62
N SER A 178 1.06 17.80 -6.33
CA SER A 178 1.51 16.58 -5.69
C SER A 178 2.96 16.65 -5.17
N LYS A 179 3.83 17.59 -5.67
CA LYS A 179 5.13 17.88 -5.02
C LYS A 179 4.96 18.41 -3.60
N ALA A 180 4.02 19.31 -3.39
CA ALA A 180 3.73 19.85 -2.06
C ALA A 180 3.18 18.77 -1.08
N ARG A 181 2.50 17.74 -1.59
CA ARG A 181 1.92 16.65 -0.81
C ARG A 181 2.81 15.41 -0.66
N GLY A 182 4.05 15.41 -1.19
CA GLY A 182 5.10 14.44 -0.85
C GLY A 182 5.00 13.03 -1.48
N GLY A 183 4.19 12.79 -2.53
CA GLY A 183 4.07 11.46 -3.16
C GLY A 183 5.26 11.09 -4.05
N THR A 184 5.65 9.82 -4.07
CA THR A 184 6.69 9.25 -4.96
C THR A 184 6.20 8.98 -6.38
N GLY A 185 4.89 8.75 -6.55
CA GLY A 185 4.30 8.26 -7.80
C GLY A 185 4.53 6.76 -8.03
N LEU A 186 4.96 6.02 -7.01
CA LEU A 186 5.22 4.59 -7.07
C LEU A 186 4.19 3.75 -6.30
N GLY A 187 3.46 4.35 -5.34
CA GLY A 187 2.57 3.61 -4.46
C GLY A 187 1.51 2.77 -5.17
N LEU A 188 0.81 3.32 -6.19
CA LEU A 188 -0.18 2.54 -6.96
C LEU A 188 0.47 1.53 -7.91
N ALA A 189 1.69 1.78 -8.39
CA ALA A 189 2.45 0.77 -9.12
C ALA A 189 2.81 -0.40 -8.20
N ILE A 190 3.23 -0.15 -6.95
CA ILE A 190 3.47 -1.19 -5.94
C ILE A 190 2.18 -2.00 -5.69
N VAL A 191 1.03 -1.32 -5.52
CA VAL A 191 -0.27 -1.99 -5.37
C VAL A 191 -0.54 -2.95 -6.53
N LYS A 192 -0.34 -2.50 -7.77
CA LYS A 192 -0.55 -3.32 -8.97
C LYS A 192 0.35 -4.56 -8.97
N HIS A 193 1.66 -4.39 -8.77
CA HIS A 193 2.61 -5.52 -8.79
C HIS A 193 2.41 -6.46 -7.59
N ALA A 194 2.08 -5.94 -6.40
CA ALA A 194 1.74 -6.77 -5.24
C ALA A 194 0.46 -7.58 -5.46
N ALA A 195 -0.57 -6.99 -6.10
CA ALA A 195 -1.78 -7.72 -6.49
C ALA A 195 -1.48 -8.83 -7.51
N LEU A 196 -0.69 -8.52 -8.56
CA LEU A 196 -0.25 -9.51 -9.56
C LEU A 196 0.53 -10.66 -8.94
N TYR A 197 1.46 -10.36 -8.01
CA TYR A 197 2.22 -11.38 -7.27
C TYR A 197 1.31 -12.36 -6.51
N HIS A 198 0.18 -11.88 -5.99
CA HIS A 198 -0.82 -12.68 -5.30
C HIS A 198 -1.93 -13.22 -6.23
N HIS A 199 -1.75 -13.13 -7.55
CA HIS A 199 -2.76 -13.52 -8.55
C HIS A 199 -4.12 -12.83 -8.36
N ALA A 200 -4.13 -11.67 -7.70
CA ALA A 200 -5.33 -10.87 -7.47
C ALA A 200 -5.63 -9.95 -8.64
N THR A 201 -6.90 -9.61 -8.81
CA THR A 201 -7.36 -8.61 -9.77
C THR A 201 -7.56 -7.26 -9.11
N LEU A 202 -7.36 -6.17 -9.86
CA LEU A 202 -7.57 -4.80 -9.44
C LEU A 202 -8.73 -4.19 -10.22
N ASP A 203 -9.69 -3.62 -9.52
CA ASP A 203 -10.75 -2.80 -10.06
C ASP A 203 -10.67 -1.37 -9.52
N LEU A 204 -10.87 -0.39 -10.39
CA LEU A 204 -10.86 1.04 -10.07
C LEU A 204 -12.19 1.66 -10.49
N SER A 205 -12.96 2.13 -9.52
CA SER A 205 -14.16 2.94 -9.73
C SER A 205 -13.92 4.33 -9.18
N SER A 206 -13.98 5.35 -10.04
CA SER A 206 -13.75 6.73 -9.62
C SER A 206 -14.55 7.72 -10.43
N GLU A 207 -15.07 8.74 -9.74
CA GLU A 207 -15.76 9.87 -10.33
C GLU A 207 -15.15 11.17 -9.83
N LEU A 208 -14.77 12.03 -10.78
CA LEU A 208 -14.15 13.32 -10.48
C LEU A 208 -15.10 14.19 -9.63
N GLY A 209 -14.59 14.64 -8.50
CA GLY A 209 -15.37 15.42 -7.54
C GLY A 209 -16.22 14.60 -6.58
N VAL A 210 -16.31 13.29 -6.68
CA VAL A 210 -17.07 12.39 -5.78
C VAL A 210 -16.14 11.58 -4.89
N GLY A 211 -15.18 10.84 -5.49
CA GLY A 211 -14.23 10.00 -4.76
C GLY A 211 -13.71 8.84 -5.60
N THR A 212 -12.98 7.93 -4.94
CA THR A 212 -12.36 6.78 -5.58
C THR A 212 -12.56 5.53 -4.71
N THR A 213 -12.83 4.40 -5.37
CA THR A 213 -12.80 3.07 -4.75
C THR A 213 -11.85 2.19 -5.55
N ILE A 214 -10.88 1.59 -4.88
CA ILE A 214 -10.00 0.57 -5.47
C ILE A 214 -10.25 -0.74 -4.75
N THR A 215 -10.59 -1.78 -5.51
CA THR A 215 -10.87 -3.12 -5.01
C THR A 215 -9.81 -4.09 -5.50
N VAL A 216 -9.28 -4.89 -4.60
CA VAL A 216 -8.36 -6.01 -4.86
C VAL A 216 -9.10 -7.29 -4.56
N THR A 217 -9.32 -8.14 -5.56
CA THR A 217 -10.00 -9.41 -5.41
C THR A 217 -9.01 -10.55 -5.54
N PHE A 218 -8.89 -11.36 -4.50
CA PHE A 218 -7.96 -12.47 -4.43
C PHE A 218 -8.61 -13.76 -4.97
N PRO A 219 -7.81 -14.70 -5.51
CA PRO A 219 -8.32 -15.98 -5.95
C PRO A 219 -8.88 -16.78 -4.78
N ILE A 220 -9.89 -17.62 -5.05
CA ILE A 220 -10.36 -18.61 -4.08
C ILE A 220 -9.24 -19.63 -3.90
N GLN A 221 -8.74 -19.74 -2.68
CA GLN A 221 -7.78 -20.78 -2.37
C GLN A 221 -8.52 -22.10 -2.19
N GLN A 222 -8.17 -23.05 -3.01
CA GLN A 222 -8.55 -24.45 -2.76
C GLN A 222 -7.78 -24.90 -1.52
N CYS A 223 -8.44 -24.94 -0.37
CA CYS A 223 -7.93 -25.68 0.78
C CYS A 223 -7.81 -27.12 0.35
N ASN A 224 -6.62 -27.58 -0.05
CA ASN A 224 -6.30 -28.98 -0.14
C ASN A 224 -6.25 -29.52 1.30
N PHE A 225 -7.42 -29.70 1.92
CA PHE A 225 -7.56 -30.60 3.06
C PHE A 225 -7.33 -32.00 2.50
N THR A 226 -6.07 -32.43 2.46
CA THR A 226 -5.77 -33.85 2.46
C THR A 226 -6.24 -34.34 3.83
N ILE A 227 -7.50 -34.83 3.90
CA ILE A 227 -7.93 -35.61 5.02
C ILE A 227 -7.03 -36.85 4.96
N ALA A 228 -6.04 -36.91 5.84
CA ALA A 228 -5.32 -38.13 6.10
C ALA A 228 -6.37 -39.15 6.60
N SER A 229 -6.79 -40.00 5.70
CA SER A 229 -7.76 -41.09 5.94
C SER A 229 -7.15 -42.28 6.73
N ASP A 230 -6.12 -42.00 7.54
CA ASP A 230 -5.37 -43.05 8.24
C ASP A 230 -5.61 -43.07 9.76
N ILE A 231 -6.85 -42.85 10.21
CA ILE A 231 -7.21 -43.20 11.59
C ILE A 231 -8.65 -43.74 11.61
N PHE A 232 -8.91 -44.89 10.95
CA PHE A 232 -10.04 -45.75 11.27
C PHE A 232 -9.80 -47.20 10.74
N THR A 233 -8.74 -47.84 11.23
CA THR A 233 -8.70 -49.31 11.29
C THR A 233 -8.79 -49.68 12.77
N GLY A 234 -9.98 -49.49 13.33
CA GLY A 234 -10.32 -50.03 14.65
C GLY A 234 -10.65 -51.52 14.52
N GLU A 235 -9.71 -52.40 14.84
CA GLU A 235 -10.04 -53.79 15.14
C GLU A 235 -10.84 -53.83 16.44
N PRO A 236 -11.90 -54.69 16.53
CA PRO A 236 -12.67 -54.82 17.75
C PRO A 236 -11.85 -55.60 18.79
N VAL A 237 -11.56 -54.98 19.92
CA VAL A 237 -10.96 -55.64 21.08
C VAL A 237 -12.01 -56.53 21.72
N SER A 238 -11.83 -57.86 21.60
CA SER A 238 -12.62 -58.88 22.33
C SER A 238 -12.12 -58.93 23.77
N TYR A 239 -13.00 -58.61 24.72
CA TYR A 239 -12.79 -58.95 26.14
C TYR A 239 -13.16 -60.39 26.39
N VAL A 240 -12.23 -61.19 26.91
CA VAL A 240 -12.45 -62.42 27.68
C VAL A 240 -12.04 -62.15 29.14
#